data_db71a160ccfc88bb02de6b0e54dcabde
#
_entry.id   db71a160ccfc88bb02de6b0e54dcabde
#
_cell.length_a   1.000
_cell.length_b   1.000
_cell.length_c   1.000
_cell.angle_alpha   90.00
_cell.angle_beta   90.00
_cell.angle_gamma   90.00
#
_symmetry.space_group_name_H-M   'P 1'
#
loop_
_entity.id
_entity.type
_entity.pdbx_description
1 polymer ?
#
loop_
_entity_poly.entity_id
_entity_poly.type
_entity_poly.pdbx_seq_one_letter_code
_entity_poly.pdbx_strand_id
1 'polypeptide(L)'
;MSEHQDQNIGLTPGDRFGRFVRRADMRETLAWAVFYTAVFVVLALFFYPKWMPAIHSTNMKAIERLMVIFTIISAPVCGFVLSIATYTFRHGTRGNTPPQDSAPMRTNRLGIAVFSAVAGVLCLIAVIYGITAMNSEALAAERNSKNALVVEVTGQQWAWSFNYPQLGVQSADLNLPVDRPVKFIVKSVDVNHSFWPVQLGVKADANDVVAVEINTTPNKIGHLDVKCAELCGLYHAYMETNGEVMAQTDFEKWVTDNGGHNA
;
A
#
# COMPACT_ATOMS: atom_id res chain seq x y z
N MET A 1 -9.78 40.89 -34.82
CA MET A 1 -8.95 39.99 -33.95
C MET A 1 -8.43 40.70 -32.69
N SER A 2 -9.03 41.78 -32.22
CA SER A 2 -8.51 42.60 -31.12
C SER A 2 -9.49 42.86 -29.94
N GLU A 3 -10.68 42.27 -29.96
CA GLU A 3 -11.70 42.59 -28.92
C GLU A 3 -11.70 41.68 -27.69
N HIS A 4 -11.01 40.53 -27.71
CA HIS A 4 -10.99 39.61 -26.55
C HIS A 4 -9.84 39.85 -25.57
N GLN A 5 -8.87 40.70 -25.87
CA GLN A 5 -7.70 40.95 -25.02
C GLN A 5 -7.91 42.06 -23.98
N ASP A 6 -8.83 42.98 -24.22
CA ASP A 6 -9.01 44.18 -23.37
C ASP A 6 -9.94 44.04 -22.17
N GLN A 7 -10.69 42.93 -22.07
CA GLN A 7 -11.64 42.75 -20.96
C GLN A 7 -11.03 42.29 -19.61
N ASN A 8 -9.72 42.03 -19.57
CA ASN A 8 -9.04 41.60 -18.34
C ASN A 8 -8.19 42.65 -17.63
N ILE A 9 -8.11 43.85 -18.20
CA ILE A 9 -7.38 44.96 -17.61
C ILE A 9 -8.28 45.65 -16.57
N GLY A 10 -7.96 45.48 -15.29
CA GLY A 10 -8.65 46.18 -14.20
C GLY A 10 -9.44 45.28 -13.22
N LEU A 11 -9.44 43.95 -13.39
CA LEU A 11 -10.16 43.05 -12.49
C LEU A 11 -9.29 42.61 -11.33
N THR A 12 -9.87 42.62 -10.15
CA THR A 12 -9.25 42.04 -8.98
C THR A 12 -9.10 40.51 -9.15
N PRO A 13 -8.16 39.85 -8.47
CA PRO A 13 -8.06 38.40 -8.46
C PRO A 13 -9.38 37.69 -8.10
N GLY A 14 -10.18 38.27 -7.22
CA GLY A 14 -11.51 37.79 -6.84
C GLY A 14 -12.52 37.84 -7.99
N ASP A 15 -12.53 38.91 -8.79
CA ASP A 15 -13.43 39.03 -9.94
C ASP A 15 -13.06 38.07 -11.07
N ARG A 16 -11.76 37.78 -11.24
CA ARG A 16 -11.28 36.78 -12.21
C ARG A 16 -11.68 35.36 -11.80
N PHE A 17 -11.53 35.01 -10.54
CA PHE A 17 -11.96 33.76 -9.99
C PHE A 17 -13.49 33.56 -10.07
N GLY A 18 -14.26 34.59 -9.70
CA GLY A 18 -15.71 34.54 -9.78
C GLY A 18 -16.26 34.41 -11.21
N ARG A 19 -15.58 34.95 -12.23
CA ARG A 19 -15.92 34.73 -13.64
C ARG A 19 -15.53 33.37 -14.14
N PHE A 20 -14.38 32.87 -13.71
CA PHE A 20 -13.90 31.52 -14.02
C PHE A 20 -14.91 30.46 -13.53
N VAL A 21 -15.37 30.57 -12.29
CA VAL A 21 -16.35 29.62 -11.71
C VAL A 21 -17.76 29.78 -12.32
N ARG A 22 -18.10 30.93 -12.93
CA ARG A 22 -19.42 31.17 -13.55
C ARG A 22 -19.57 30.57 -14.95
N ARG A 23 -18.51 30.14 -15.60
CA ARG A 23 -18.61 29.47 -16.91
C ARG A 23 -19.28 28.12 -16.78
N ALA A 24 -20.21 27.80 -17.67
CA ALA A 24 -20.96 26.52 -17.62
C ALA A 24 -20.05 25.30 -17.70
N ASP A 25 -19.01 25.36 -18.56
CA ASP A 25 -17.98 24.34 -18.71
C ASP A 25 -17.20 24.09 -17.43
N MET A 26 -16.84 25.15 -16.70
CA MET A 26 -16.13 25.03 -15.42
C MET A 26 -17.02 24.40 -14.33
N ARG A 27 -18.29 24.80 -14.28
CA ARG A 27 -19.26 24.24 -13.32
C ARG A 27 -19.49 22.76 -13.56
N GLU A 28 -19.60 22.34 -14.81
CA GLU A 28 -19.73 20.91 -15.15
C GLU A 28 -18.47 20.13 -14.75
N THR A 29 -17.27 20.61 -15.10
CA THR A 29 -15.99 19.97 -14.72
C THR A 29 -15.86 19.86 -13.20
N LEU A 30 -16.18 20.91 -12.45
CA LEU A 30 -16.15 20.87 -10.98
C LEU A 30 -17.18 19.90 -10.41
N ALA A 31 -18.38 19.84 -10.97
CA ALA A 31 -19.39 18.88 -10.53
C ALA A 31 -18.93 17.43 -10.71
N TRP A 32 -18.33 17.10 -11.86
CA TRP A 32 -17.74 15.79 -12.09
C TRP A 32 -16.56 15.52 -11.18
N ALA A 33 -15.70 16.52 -10.92
CA ALA A 33 -14.58 16.38 -10.00
C ALA A 33 -15.04 16.03 -8.58
N VAL A 34 -16.05 16.75 -8.07
CA VAL A 34 -16.66 16.46 -6.76
C VAL A 34 -17.29 15.07 -6.73
N PHE A 35 -18.03 14.70 -7.79
CA PHE A 35 -18.67 13.39 -7.90
C PHE A 35 -17.63 12.26 -7.84
N TYR A 36 -16.60 12.29 -8.68
CA TYR A 36 -15.56 11.26 -8.68
C TYR A 36 -14.76 11.23 -7.38
N THR A 37 -14.45 12.41 -6.81
CA THR A 37 -13.80 12.47 -5.49
C THR A 37 -14.65 11.77 -4.43
N ALA A 38 -15.95 12.05 -4.38
CA ALA A 38 -16.87 11.39 -3.45
C ALA A 38 -16.93 9.88 -3.68
N VAL A 39 -16.97 9.42 -4.94
CA VAL A 39 -16.92 7.98 -5.27
C VAL A 39 -15.64 7.34 -4.75
N PHE A 40 -14.47 7.94 -4.97
CA PHE A 40 -13.20 7.39 -4.48
C PHE A 40 -13.13 7.37 -2.95
N VAL A 41 -13.64 8.40 -2.28
CA VAL A 41 -13.71 8.42 -0.80
C VAL A 41 -14.62 7.32 -0.28
N VAL A 42 -15.79 7.12 -0.90
CA VAL A 42 -16.71 6.02 -0.53
C VAL A 42 -16.05 4.67 -0.77
N LEU A 43 -15.38 4.47 -1.90
CA LEU A 43 -14.62 3.24 -2.19
C LEU A 43 -13.52 3.01 -1.16
N ALA A 44 -12.77 4.04 -0.77
CA ALA A 44 -11.72 3.94 0.24
C ALA A 44 -12.25 3.53 1.62
N LEU A 45 -13.38 4.08 2.03
CA LEU A 45 -13.90 3.86 3.38
C LEU A 45 -14.71 2.57 3.54
N PHE A 46 -15.44 2.15 2.50
CA PHE A 46 -16.41 1.05 2.61
C PHE A 46 -16.02 -0.22 1.83
N PHE A 47 -15.33 -0.08 0.71
CA PHE A 47 -14.99 -1.23 -0.13
C PHE A 47 -13.54 -1.67 0.02
N TYR A 48 -12.60 -0.74 0.12
CA TYR A 48 -11.19 -1.05 0.20
C TYR A 48 -10.83 -1.99 1.38
N PRO A 49 -11.33 -1.76 2.62
CA PRO A 49 -11.07 -2.67 3.74
C PRO A 49 -11.60 -4.09 3.53
N LYS A 50 -12.62 -4.26 2.67
CA LYS A 50 -13.18 -5.58 2.35
C LYS A 50 -12.39 -6.34 1.28
N TRP A 51 -11.61 -5.62 0.48
CA TRP A 51 -10.75 -6.21 -0.57
C TRP A 51 -9.34 -6.50 -0.08
N MET A 52 -8.95 -5.89 1.04
CA MET A 52 -7.66 -6.19 1.66
C MET A 52 -7.67 -7.61 2.25
N PRO A 53 -6.51 -8.29 2.27
CA PRO A 53 -6.35 -9.54 3.00
C PRO A 53 -6.75 -9.40 4.47
N ALA A 54 -7.12 -10.51 5.10
CA ALA A 54 -7.45 -10.51 6.52
C ALA A 54 -6.30 -9.96 7.37
N ILE A 55 -6.62 -9.20 8.40
CA ILE A 55 -5.63 -8.57 9.29
C ILE A 55 -5.35 -9.52 10.44
N HIS A 56 -4.14 -10.07 10.48
CA HIS A 56 -3.70 -10.97 11.55
C HIS A 56 -2.51 -10.41 12.35
N SER A 57 -2.10 -9.16 12.11
CA SER A 57 -1.06 -8.47 12.87
C SER A 57 -1.28 -6.96 12.95
N THR A 58 -0.53 -6.30 13.85
CA THR A 58 -0.49 -4.83 13.94
C THR A 58 0.11 -4.20 12.69
N ASN A 59 1.09 -4.85 12.07
CA ASN A 59 1.74 -4.41 10.83
C ASN A 59 0.72 -4.36 9.69
N MET A 60 -0.08 -5.41 9.50
CA MET A 60 -1.10 -5.44 8.45
C MET A 60 -2.18 -4.38 8.67
N LYS A 61 -2.58 -4.13 9.94
CA LYS A 61 -3.51 -3.04 10.28
C LYS A 61 -2.94 -1.65 9.96
N ALA A 62 -1.64 -1.46 10.17
CA ALA A 62 -0.97 -0.20 9.82
C ALA A 62 -0.94 0.02 8.30
N ILE A 63 -0.69 -1.04 7.52
CA ILE A 63 -0.72 -1.00 6.04
C ILE A 63 -2.12 -0.64 5.55
N GLU A 64 -3.16 -1.31 6.04
CA GLU A 64 -4.56 -1.01 5.66
C GLU A 64 -4.88 0.47 5.91
N ARG A 65 -4.59 0.96 7.12
CA ARG A 65 -4.82 2.37 7.48
C ARG A 65 -4.09 3.33 6.54
N LEU A 66 -2.82 3.05 6.26
CA LEU A 66 -2.00 3.86 5.36
C LEU A 66 -2.60 3.92 3.96
N MET A 67 -3.02 2.78 3.43
CA MET A 67 -3.63 2.67 2.11
C MET A 67 -4.95 3.45 2.02
N VAL A 68 -5.81 3.39 3.05
CA VAL A 68 -7.04 4.18 3.13
C VAL A 68 -6.72 5.68 3.12
N ILE A 69 -5.75 6.13 3.93
CA ILE A 69 -5.33 7.53 4.02
C ILE A 69 -4.82 8.01 2.65
N PHE A 70 -3.93 7.27 2.00
CA PHE A 70 -3.39 7.65 0.69
C PHE A 70 -4.48 7.69 -0.40
N THR A 71 -5.42 6.77 -0.36
CA THR A 71 -6.54 6.78 -1.31
C THR A 71 -7.41 8.02 -1.13
N ILE A 72 -7.71 8.41 0.11
CA ILE A 72 -8.49 9.63 0.41
C ILE A 72 -7.74 10.89 -0.04
N ILE A 73 -6.43 10.98 0.24
CA ILE A 73 -5.61 12.13 -0.17
C ILE A 73 -5.51 12.22 -1.71
N SER A 74 -5.44 11.08 -2.40
CA SER A 74 -5.34 11.01 -3.85
C SER A 74 -6.69 11.22 -4.57
N ALA A 75 -7.81 11.01 -3.88
CA ALA A 75 -9.15 11.07 -4.44
C ALA A 75 -9.46 12.39 -5.18
N PRO A 76 -9.14 13.60 -4.66
CA PRO A 76 -9.38 14.87 -5.36
C PRO A 76 -8.60 14.99 -6.67
N VAL A 77 -7.36 14.50 -6.69
CA VAL A 77 -6.50 14.54 -7.89
C VAL A 77 -7.06 13.61 -8.96
N CYS A 78 -7.37 12.36 -8.60
CA CYS A 78 -8.00 11.39 -9.50
C CYS A 78 -9.37 11.89 -9.98
N GLY A 79 -10.18 12.47 -9.09
CA GLY A 79 -11.48 13.05 -9.41
C GLY A 79 -11.36 14.20 -10.42
N PHE A 80 -10.38 15.06 -10.27
CA PHE A 80 -10.11 16.16 -11.19
C PHE A 80 -9.68 15.66 -12.57
N VAL A 81 -8.75 14.71 -12.65
CA VAL A 81 -8.28 14.12 -13.90
C VAL A 81 -9.43 13.44 -14.65
N LEU A 82 -10.24 12.62 -13.95
CA LEU A 82 -11.41 11.98 -14.55
C LEU A 82 -12.48 12.98 -14.99
N SER A 83 -12.65 14.10 -14.27
CA SER A 83 -13.59 15.13 -14.66
C SER A 83 -13.22 15.80 -15.99
N ILE A 84 -11.93 16.08 -16.19
CA ILE A 84 -11.43 16.60 -17.48
C ILE A 84 -11.64 15.57 -18.60
N ALA A 85 -11.30 14.32 -18.35
CA ALA A 85 -11.49 13.25 -19.33
C ALA A 85 -12.99 13.11 -19.72
N THR A 86 -13.89 13.12 -18.72
CA THR A 86 -15.35 13.05 -18.94
C THR A 86 -15.85 14.26 -19.71
N TYR A 87 -15.41 15.47 -19.34
CA TYR A 87 -15.78 16.69 -20.05
C TYR A 87 -15.31 16.63 -21.51
N THR A 88 -14.06 16.24 -21.75
CA THR A 88 -13.50 16.13 -23.10
C THR A 88 -14.24 15.08 -23.93
N PHE A 89 -14.59 13.93 -23.35
CA PHE A 89 -15.34 12.88 -24.04
C PHE A 89 -16.76 13.34 -24.40
N ARG A 90 -17.44 14.07 -23.54
CA ARG A 90 -18.80 14.57 -23.78
C ARG A 90 -18.87 15.71 -24.78
N HIS A 91 -17.86 16.61 -24.74
CA HIS A 91 -17.83 17.85 -25.52
C HIS A 91 -16.74 17.85 -26.62
N GLY A 92 -16.08 16.71 -26.82
CA GLY A 92 -15.06 16.57 -27.86
C GLY A 92 -15.61 16.87 -29.25
N THR A 93 -14.83 17.51 -30.09
CA THR A 93 -15.20 17.89 -31.44
C THR A 93 -15.40 16.65 -32.30
N ARG A 94 -16.62 16.41 -32.77
CA ARG A 94 -16.97 15.40 -33.74
C ARG A 94 -16.84 15.92 -35.23
N GLY A 95 -15.97 16.88 -35.45
CA GLY A 95 -15.80 17.50 -36.77
C GLY A 95 -14.54 17.01 -37.48
N ASN A 96 -14.58 17.07 -38.84
CA ASN A 96 -13.43 16.75 -39.69
C ASN A 96 -12.37 17.87 -39.76
N THR A 97 -12.59 18.98 -39.09
CA THR A 97 -11.61 20.07 -38.97
C THR A 97 -10.85 19.96 -37.66
N PRO A 98 -9.52 19.89 -37.68
CA PRO A 98 -8.75 19.94 -36.44
C PRO A 98 -9.04 21.24 -35.68
N PRO A 99 -9.10 21.23 -34.37
CA PRO A 99 -9.25 22.44 -33.59
C PRO A 99 -8.08 23.39 -33.88
N GLN A 100 -8.37 24.68 -33.92
CA GLN A 100 -7.31 25.67 -34.05
C GLN A 100 -6.34 25.53 -32.88
N ASP A 101 -5.05 25.64 -33.16
CA ASP A 101 -4.02 25.60 -32.12
C ASP A 101 -4.32 26.68 -31.07
N SER A 102 -4.43 26.26 -29.82
CA SER A 102 -4.56 27.20 -28.71
C SER A 102 -3.27 28.01 -28.58
N ALA A 103 -3.39 29.24 -28.11
CA ALA A 103 -2.21 30.06 -27.79
C ALA A 103 -1.29 29.27 -26.82
N PRO A 104 0.04 29.30 -27.03
CA PRO A 104 0.98 28.54 -26.20
C PRO A 104 0.75 28.85 -24.72
N MET A 105 0.60 27.81 -23.91
CA MET A 105 0.42 27.95 -22.47
C MET A 105 1.64 28.65 -21.88
N ARG A 106 1.45 29.87 -21.36
CA ARG A 106 2.50 30.56 -20.66
C ARG A 106 2.68 29.95 -19.29
N THR A 107 3.93 29.82 -18.87
CA THR A 107 4.30 29.32 -17.54
C THR A 107 3.63 30.15 -16.44
N ASN A 108 2.74 29.54 -15.68
CA ASN A 108 2.14 30.16 -14.50
C ASN A 108 3.03 29.93 -13.29
N ARG A 109 3.93 30.87 -12.99
CA ARG A 109 4.88 30.76 -11.86
C ARG A 109 4.18 30.59 -10.52
N LEU A 110 3.05 31.27 -10.30
CA LEU A 110 2.28 31.11 -9.06
C LEU A 110 1.68 29.70 -8.95
N GLY A 111 1.09 29.18 -10.03
CA GLY A 111 0.55 27.83 -10.05
C GLY A 111 1.63 26.77 -9.77
N ILE A 112 2.82 26.91 -10.36
CA ILE A 112 3.95 26.03 -10.11
C ILE A 112 4.40 26.15 -8.65
N ALA A 113 4.54 27.36 -8.10
CA ALA A 113 4.96 27.56 -6.73
C ALA A 113 3.97 26.96 -5.72
N VAL A 114 2.67 27.17 -5.91
CA VAL A 114 1.62 26.55 -5.07
C VAL A 114 1.64 25.04 -5.17
N PHE A 115 1.70 24.48 -6.37
CA PHE A 115 1.80 23.03 -6.57
C PHE A 115 3.04 22.44 -5.89
N SER A 116 4.22 23.07 -6.09
CA SER A 116 5.47 22.59 -5.49
C SER A 116 5.44 22.69 -3.95
N ALA A 117 4.85 23.75 -3.40
CA ALA A 117 4.71 23.92 -1.95
C ALA A 117 3.79 22.84 -1.36
N VAL A 118 2.62 22.61 -1.95
CA VAL A 118 1.68 21.57 -1.48
C VAL A 118 2.29 20.19 -1.60
N ALA A 119 2.88 19.86 -2.75
CA ALA A 119 3.54 18.56 -2.96
C ALA A 119 4.70 18.37 -1.97
N GLY A 120 5.52 19.40 -1.75
CA GLY A 120 6.64 19.35 -0.79
C GLY A 120 6.16 19.12 0.65
N VAL A 121 5.10 19.77 1.09
CA VAL A 121 4.51 19.56 2.42
C VAL A 121 3.96 18.14 2.56
N LEU A 122 3.24 17.62 1.56
CA LEU A 122 2.71 16.26 1.59
C LEU A 122 3.83 15.21 1.61
N CYS A 123 4.88 15.40 0.82
CA CYS A 123 6.07 14.54 0.86
C CYS A 123 6.75 14.58 2.23
N LEU A 124 6.91 15.75 2.82
CA LEU A 124 7.52 15.90 4.15
C LEU A 124 6.70 15.18 5.22
N ILE A 125 5.38 15.33 5.21
CA ILE A 125 4.47 14.62 6.11
C ILE A 125 4.62 13.10 5.94
N ALA A 126 4.65 12.60 4.70
CA ALA A 126 4.82 11.17 4.42
C ALA A 126 6.16 10.63 4.94
N VAL A 127 7.25 11.38 4.75
CA VAL A 127 8.59 11.01 5.24
C VAL A 127 8.63 10.99 6.77
N ILE A 128 8.13 12.05 7.43
CA ILE A 128 8.11 12.12 8.91
C ILE A 128 7.26 10.98 9.47
N TYR A 129 6.08 10.73 8.89
CA TYR A 129 5.21 9.63 9.31
C TYR A 129 5.90 8.27 9.13
N GLY A 130 6.56 8.03 7.98
CA GLY A 130 7.30 6.80 7.73
C GLY A 130 8.42 6.56 8.74
N ILE A 131 9.25 7.59 9.01
CA ILE A 131 10.33 7.50 9.99
C ILE A 131 9.80 7.23 11.40
N THR A 132 8.75 7.93 11.82
CA THR A 132 8.16 7.73 13.17
C THR A 132 7.49 6.35 13.29
N ALA A 133 6.83 5.87 12.25
CA ALA A 133 6.23 4.54 12.24
C ALA A 133 7.29 3.43 12.33
N MET A 134 8.41 3.57 11.60
CA MET A 134 9.53 2.60 11.64
C MET A 134 10.27 2.57 12.99
N ASN A 135 10.27 3.68 13.72
CA ASN A 135 10.94 3.82 15.03
C ASN A 135 9.95 3.74 16.20
N SER A 136 8.75 3.21 15.99
CA SER A 136 7.76 3.07 17.05
C SER A 136 8.27 2.12 18.16
N GLU A 137 7.92 2.43 19.40
CA GLU A 137 8.28 1.59 20.56
C GLU A 137 7.75 0.17 20.44
N ALA A 138 6.60 -0.01 19.79
CA ALA A 138 6.02 -1.33 19.50
C ALA A 138 6.93 -2.20 18.62
N LEU A 139 7.48 -1.63 17.53
CA LEU A 139 8.42 -2.34 16.66
C LEU A 139 9.77 -2.60 17.36
N ALA A 140 10.20 -1.68 18.21
CA ALA A 140 11.41 -1.87 19.02
C ALA A 140 11.23 -2.99 20.05
N ALA A 141 10.06 -3.07 20.69
CA ALA A 141 9.70 -4.13 21.63
C ALA A 141 9.62 -5.50 20.94
N GLU A 142 9.02 -5.59 19.76
CA GLU A 142 9.00 -6.82 18.95
C GLU A 142 10.42 -7.28 18.59
N ARG A 143 11.25 -6.36 18.11
CA ARG A 143 12.63 -6.64 17.70
C ARG A 143 13.51 -7.15 18.84
N ASN A 144 13.29 -6.65 20.04
CA ASN A 144 14.09 -6.94 21.24
C ASN A 144 13.45 -7.98 22.19
N SER A 145 12.34 -8.58 21.79
CA SER A 145 11.66 -9.57 22.63
C SER A 145 12.52 -10.82 22.84
N LYS A 146 12.89 -11.06 24.10
CA LYS A 146 13.64 -12.27 24.52
C LYS A 146 12.81 -13.55 24.36
N ASN A 147 11.49 -13.44 24.34
CA ASN A 147 10.55 -14.56 24.24
C ASN A 147 10.03 -14.77 22.80
N ALA A 148 10.65 -14.12 21.81
CA ALA A 148 10.25 -14.30 20.43
C ALA A 148 10.43 -15.76 19.98
N LEU A 149 9.40 -16.28 19.34
CA LEU A 149 9.51 -17.56 18.62
C LEU A 149 10.39 -17.34 17.39
N VAL A 150 11.50 -18.05 17.29
CA VAL A 150 12.37 -18.00 16.12
C VAL A 150 11.86 -19.01 15.09
N VAL A 151 11.65 -18.54 13.87
CA VAL A 151 11.30 -19.37 12.71
C VAL A 151 12.30 -19.11 11.61
N GLU A 152 13.11 -20.13 11.29
CA GLU A 152 13.99 -20.08 10.14
C GLU A 152 13.19 -20.43 8.89
N VAL A 153 13.16 -19.52 7.93
CA VAL A 153 12.43 -19.65 6.68
C VAL A 153 13.44 -19.87 5.56
N THR A 154 13.32 -21.00 4.88
CA THR A 154 14.19 -21.31 3.73
C THR A 154 13.37 -21.40 2.46
N GLY A 155 13.72 -20.56 1.47
CA GLY A 155 13.19 -20.63 0.10
C GLY A 155 14.06 -21.54 -0.76
N GLN A 156 13.42 -22.36 -1.57
CA GLN A 156 14.03 -23.18 -2.62
C GLN A 156 13.06 -23.25 -3.78
N GLN A 157 13.53 -23.39 -5.01
CA GLN A 157 12.68 -23.54 -6.19
C GLN A 157 11.87 -24.85 -6.14
N TRP A 158 10.58 -24.83 -5.89
CA TRP A 158 9.63 -23.72 -5.69
C TRP A 158 8.80 -24.05 -4.46
N ALA A 159 9.45 -24.12 -3.31
CA ALA A 159 8.84 -24.48 -2.03
C ALA A 159 9.41 -23.64 -0.89
N TRP A 160 8.65 -23.57 0.20
CA TRP A 160 9.06 -23.00 1.46
C TRP A 160 9.26 -24.10 2.50
N SER A 161 10.21 -23.94 3.40
CA SER A 161 10.34 -24.76 4.60
C SER A 161 10.56 -23.89 5.83
N PHE A 162 9.96 -24.31 6.95
CA PHE A 162 9.95 -23.59 8.22
C PHE A 162 10.57 -24.47 9.29
N ASN A 163 11.67 -24.01 9.87
CA ASN A 163 12.32 -24.68 10.99
C ASN A 163 12.10 -23.88 12.26
N TYR A 164 11.71 -24.52 13.34
CA TYR A 164 11.47 -23.94 14.67
C TYR A 164 12.56 -24.45 15.64
N PRO A 165 13.76 -23.83 15.67
CA PRO A 165 14.91 -24.41 16.39
C PRO A 165 14.68 -24.60 17.89
N GLN A 166 13.90 -23.69 18.50
CA GLN A 166 13.56 -23.74 19.92
C GLN A 166 12.62 -24.90 20.27
N LEU A 167 11.92 -25.47 19.30
CA LEU A 167 10.88 -26.50 19.48
C LEU A 167 11.29 -27.85 18.88
N GLY A 168 12.34 -27.88 18.06
CA GLY A 168 12.79 -29.09 17.36
C GLY A 168 11.83 -29.54 16.25
N VAL A 169 11.02 -28.63 15.68
CA VAL A 169 10.03 -28.94 14.64
C VAL A 169 10.45 -28.35 13.31
N GLN A 170 10.20 -29.10 12.23
CA GLN A 170 10.28 -28.63 10.85
C GLN A 170 8.96 -28.86 10.12
N SER A 171 8.50 -27.91 9.31
CA SER A 171 7.21 -27.98 8.62
C SER A 171 7.31 -27.37 7.22
N ALA A 172 6.42 -27.80 6.32
CA ALA A 172 6.17 -27.16 5.04
C ALA A 172 5.13 -26.01 5.14
N ASP A 173 4.32 -26.01 6.21
CA ASP A 173 3.31 -25.00 6.49
C ASP A 173 3.75 -24.09 7.65
N LEU A 174 3.38 -22.80 7.58
CA LEU A 174 3.73 -21.80 8.58
C LEU A 174 2.70 -21.77 9.72
N ASN A 175 3.01 -22.36 10.86
CA ASN A 175 2.14 -22.36 12.03
C ASN A 175 2.69 -21.45 13.14
N LEU A 176 1.85 -20.56 13.66
CA LEU A 176 2.24 -19.55 14.62
C LEU A 176 1.24 -19.44 15.76
N PRO A 177 1.71 -19.21 17.01
CA PRO A 177 0.82 -18.90 18.12
C PRO A 177 0.37 -17.44 18.07
N VAL A 178 -0.88 -17.19 18.44
CA VAL A 178 -1.40 -15.82 18.61
C VAL A 178 -0.72 -15.13 19.80
N ASP A 179 -0.59 -13.79 19.71
CA ASP A 179 -0.07 -12.90 20.75
C ASP A 179 1.38 -13.19 21.22
N ARG A 180 2.13 -14.01 20.50
CA ARG A 180 3.55 -14.24 20.74
C ARG A 180 4.39 -13.54 19.66
N PRO A 181 5.40 -12.72 20.02
CA PRO A 181 6.34 -12.17 19.05
C PRO A 181 7.05 -13.27 18.28
N VAL A 182 7.17 -13.10 16.96
CA VAL A 182 7.84 -14.02 16.05
C VAL A 182 8.98 -13.29 15.35
N LYS A 183 10.14 -13.95 15.32
CA LYS A 183 11.31 -13.52 14.56
C LYS A 183 11.52 -14.51 13.42
N PHE A 184 11.35 -14.06 12.19
CA PHE A 184 11.70 -14.82 11.00
C PHE A 184 13.17 -14.56 10.62
N ILE A 185 13.92 -15.64 10.38
CA ILE A 185 15.26 -15.60 9.78
C ILE A 185 15.12 -16.21 8.38
N VAL A 186 15.09 -15.31 7.37
CA VAL A 186 14.73 -15.67 6.00
C VAL A 186 15.98 -15.81 5.15
N LYS A 187 16.12 -16.95 4.46
CA LYS A 187 17.25 -17.24 3.56
C LYS A 187 16.80 -18.06 2.34
N SER A 188 17.62 -18.09 1.32
CA SER A 188 17.49 -19.00 0.17
C SER A 188 18.64 -20.01 0.14
N VAL A 189 18.47 -21.10 -0.60
CA VAL A 189 19.54 -22.09 -0.90
C VAL A 189 19.87 -22.15 -2.40
N ASP A 190 19.21 -21.36 -3.23
CA ASP A 190 19.41 -21.37 -4.69
C ASP A 190 19.35 -19.97 -5.31
N VAL A 191 18.19 -19.45 -5.63
CA VAL A 191 17.98 -18.12 -6.23
C VAL A 191 17.29 -17.19 -5.25
N ASN A 192 17.19 -15.90 -5.59
CA ASN A 192 16.43 -14.97 -4.78
C ASN A 192 14.95 -15.30 -4.81
N HIS A 193 14.32 -15.33 -3.63
CA HIS A 193 12.90 -15.38 -3.38
C HIS A 193 12.50 -14.21 -2.48
N SER A 194 11.21 -14.03 -2.20
CA SER A 194 10.76 -13.08 -1.18
C SER A 194 9.61 -13.70 -0.38
N PHE A 195 9.87 -13.91 0.90
CA PHE A 195 8.90 -14.47 1.85
C PHE A 195 7.84 -13.44 2.18
N TRP A 196 6.58 -13.76 1.91
CA TRP A 196 5.45 -12.87 2.14
C TRP A 196 4.26 -13.61 2.74
N PRO A 197 4.17 -13.69 4.08
CA PRO A 197 2.95 -14.10 4.79
C PRO A 197 1.96 -12.92 4.76
N VAL A 198 1.02 -12.99 3.81
CA VAL A 198 0.21 -11.86 3.35
C VAL A 198 -0.53 -11.18 4.50
N GLN A 199 -1.24 -11.94 5.34
CA GLN A 199 -2.08 -11.44 6.43
C GLN A 199 -1.28 -10.87 7.62
N LEU A 200 0.02 -11.15 7.68
CA LEU A 200 0.90 -10.56 8.69
C LEU A 200 1.47 -9.20 8.28
N GLY A 201 1.34 -8.81 7.00
CA GLY A 201 1.80 -7.51 6.52
C GLY A 201 3.31 -7.30 6.62
N VAL A 202 4.08 -8.37 6.55
CA VAL A 202 5.53 -8.35 6.51
C VAL A 202 6.04 -9.04 5.26
N LYS A 203 7.19 -8.59 4.75
CA LYS A 203 7.85 -9.18 3.58
C LYS A 203 9.36 -9.05 3.73
N ALA A 204 10.09 -10.12 3.42
CA ALA A 204 11.54 -10.13 3.46
C ALA A 204 12.10 -10.94 2.29
N ASP A 205 13.13 -10.42 1.64
CA ASP A 205 13.81 -11.14 0.57
C ASP A 205 14.62 -12.30 1.15
N ALA A 206 14.50 -13.45 0.51
CA ALA A 206 15.26 -14.64 0.82
C ALA A 206 16.47 -14.71 -0.14
N ASN A 207 17.63 -14.39 0.39
CA ASN A 207 18.88 -14.35 -0.35
C ASN A 207 19.77 -15.53 0.08
N ASP A 208 20.62 -16.00 -0.84
CA ASP A 208 21.54 -17.13 -0.59
C ASP A 208 22.83 -16.71 0.12
N VAL A 209 23.13 -15.41 0.14
CA VAL A 209 24.36 -14.85 0.73
C VAL A 209 24.12 -14.37 2.16
N VAL A 210 22.99 -13.67 2.42
CA VAL A 210 22.69 -13.03 3.69
C VAL A 210 21.29 -13.38 4.17
N ALA A 211 21.18 -13.89 5.38
CA ALA A 211 19.88 -14.09 6.03
C ALA A 211 19.30 -12.75 6.48
N VAL A 212 18.02 -12.52 6.20
CA VAL A 212 17.30 -11.30 6.57
C VAL A 212 16.42 -11.58 7.77
N GLU A 213 16.50 -10.74 8.80
CA GLU A 213 15.61 -10.81 9.96
C GLU A 213 14.40 -9.89 9.79
N ILE A 214 13.20 -10.42 10.04
CA ILE A 214 11.96 -9.65 10.10
C ILE A 214 11.10 -10.11 11.28
N ASN A 215 10.44 -9.16 11.94
CA ASN A 215 9.68 -9.43 13.16
C ASN A 215 8.21 -9.04 12.97
N THR A 216 7.33 -9.80 13.63
CA THR A 216 5.90 -9.49 13.70
C THR A 216 5.28 -10.17 14.92
N THR A 217 4.13 -9.65 15.37
CA THR A 217 3.33 -10.31 16.39
C THR A 217 1.95 -10.61 15.82
N PRO A 218 1.64 -11.90 15.55
CA PRO A 218 0.29 -12.29 15.17
C PRO A 218 -0.68 -11.96 16.32
N ASN A 219 -1.81 -11.30 16.02
CA ASN A 219 -2.77 -10.87 17.04
C ASN A 219 -4.20 -11.34 16.79
N LYS A 220 -4.39 -12.20 15.80
CA LYS A 220 -5.69 -12.78 15.46
C LYS A 220 -5.51 -14.16 14.86
N ILE A 221 -6.27 -15.12 15.36
CA ILE A 221 -6.33 -16.50 14.86
C ILE A 221 -6.91 -16.51 13.45
N GLY A 222 -6.33 -17.36 12.57
CA GLY A 222 -6.85 -17.61 11.22
C GLY A 222 -5.76 -17.99 10.23
N HIS A 223 -6.21 -18.23 9.01
CA HIS A 223 -5.40 -18.69 7.89
C HIS A 223 -4.37 -17.66 7.41
N LEU A 224 -3.21 -18.14 7.01
CA LEU A 224 -2.14 -17.38 6.37
C LEU A 224 -1.86 -17.92 4.97
N ASP A 225 -1.82 -17.03 3.99
CA ASP A 225 -1.25 -17.31 2.67
C ASP A 225 0.22 -16.90 2.67
N VAL A 226 1.11 -17.83 2.44
CA VAL A 226 2.55 -17.55 2.29
C VAL A 226 2.91 -17.63 0.82
N LYS A 227 3.34 -16.52 0.23
CA LYS A 227 3.63 -16.38 -1.20
C LYS A 227 5.07 -15.97 -1.45
N CYS A 228 5.60 -16.35 -2.60
CA CYS A 228 6.83 -15.80 -3.12
C CYS A 228 6.54 -14.45 -3.81
N ALA A 229 7.24 -13.39 -3.41
CA ALA A 229 7.06 -12.05 -3.95
C ALA A 229 8.28 -11.54 -4.76
N GLU A 230 9.21 -12.44 -5.14
CA GLU A 230 10.34 -12.17 -6.03
C GLU A 230 10.42 -13.23 -7.12
N LEU A 231 10.59 -12.80 -8.39
CA LEU A 231 10.62 -13.69 -9.54
C LEU A 231 11.78 -14.70 -9.43
N CYS A 232 11.44 -15.96 -9.14
CA CYS A 232 12.38 -17.03 -8.86
C CYS A 232 12.40 -18.16 -9.91
N GLY A 233 11.81 -17.94 -11.08
CA GLY A 233 11.84 -18.90 -12.19
C GLY A 233 10.47 -19.36 -12.66
N LEU A 234 10.42 -20.54 -13.33
CA LEU A 234 9.26 -21.00 -14.08
C LEU A 234 7.97 -21.15 -13.25
N TYR A 235 8.08 -21.68 -12.03
CA TYR A 235 6.93 -21.93 -11.16
C TYR A 235 6.80 -20.89 -10.04
N HIS A 236 7.34 -19.67 -10.25
CA HIS A 236 7.23 -18.57 -9.28
C HIS A 236 5.79 -18.32 -8.80
N ALA A 237 4.82 -18.33 -9.72
CA ALA A 237 3.41 -18.10 -9.40
C ALA A 237 2.77 -19.22 -8.55
N TYR A 238 3.40 -20.39 -8.50
CA TYR A 238 2.93 -21.55 -7.73
C TYR A 238 3.75 -21.79 -6.46
N MET A 239 4.77 -20.96 -6.21
CA MET A 239 5.57 -21.02 -4.99
C MET A 239 4.80 -20.37 -3.84
N GLU A 240 3.83 -21.09 -3.34
CA GLU A 240 2.98 -20.69 -2.23
C GLU A 240 2.75 -21.88 -1.27
N THR A 241 2.49 -21.58 -0.03
CA THR A 241 2.08 -22.56 0.98
C THR A 241 1.10 -21.94 1.95
N ASN A 242 0.45 -22.79 2.72
CA ASN A 242 -0.49 -22.38 3.74
C ASN A 242 0.21 -22.09 5.07
N GLY A 243 -0.50 -21.45 5.95
CA GLY A 243 -0.13 -21.26 7.34
C GLY A 243 -1.35 -21.00 8.19
N GLU A 244 -1.15 -21.00 9.49
CA GLU A 244 -2.23 -20.70 10.44
C GLU A 244 -1.68 -19.96 11.66
N VAL A 245 -2.39 -18.91 12.07
CA VAL A 245 -2.25 -18.38 13.43
C VAL A 245 -3.28 -19.09 14.30
N MET A 246 -2.83 -19.77 15.34
CA MET A 246 -3.68 -20.59 16.19
C MET A 246 -3.58 -20.19 17.66
N ALA A 247 -4.52 -20.67 18.47
CA ALA A 247 -4.44 -20.49 19.92
C ALA A 247 -3.19 -21.14 20.48
N GLN A 248 -2.66 -20.65 21.60
CA GLN A 248 -1.44 -21.15 22.21
C GLN A 248 -1.51 -22.66 22.49
N THR A 249 -2.66 -23.14 23.00
CA THR A 249 -2.89 -24.58 23.27
C THR A 249 -2.87 -25.45 22.04
N ASP A 250 -3.43 -24.95 20.92
CA ASP A 250 -3.47 -25.68 19.66
C ASP A 250 -2.08 -25.71 19.01
N PHE A 251 -1.32 -24.63 19.15
CA PHE A 251 0.07 -24.57 18.72
C PHE A 251 0.95 -25.54 19.49
N GLU A 252 0.84 -25.63 20.82
CA GLU A 252 1.58 -26.59 21.65
C GLU A 252 1.25 -28.04 21.28
N LYS A 253 -0.04 -28.30 21.01
CA LYS A 253 -0.47 -29.61 20.51
C LYS A 253 0.15 -29.91 19.15
N TRP A 254 0.09 -28.96 18.21
CA TRP A 254 0.71 -29.11 16.89
C TRP A 254 2.22 -29.39 17.01
N VAL A 255 2.93 -28.69 17.89
CA VAL A 255 4.36 -28.95 18.17
C VAL A 255 4.58 -30.38 18.62
N THR A 256 3.79 -30.87 19.57
CA THR A 256 3.90 -32.24 20.11
C THR A 256 3.57 -33.30 19.06
N ASP A 257 2.50 -33.08 18.28
CA ASP A 257 2.06 -33.99 17.20
C ASP A 257 3.10 -34.09 16.08
N ASN A 258 3.97 -33.11 15.92
CA ASN A 258 5.09 -33.08 14.97
C ASN A 258 6.45 -33.44 15.58
N GLY A 259 6.44 -34.07 16.75
CA GLY A 259 7.64 -34.61 17.40
C GLY A 259 8.53 -33.59 18.09
N GLY A 260 8.01 -32.37 18.28
CA GLY A 260 8.71 -31.31 18.99
C GLY A 260 8.51 -31.35 20.52
N HIS A 261 9.13 -30.38 21.16
CA HIS A 261 9.00 -30.16 22.62
C HIS A 261 8.59 -28.72 22.88
N ASN A 262 7.78 -28.50 23.90
CA ASN A 262 7.37 -27.16 24.32
C ASN A 262 8.54 -26.43 24.97
N ALA A 263 8.75 -25.15 24.57
CA ALA A 263 9.80 -24.26 25.08
C ALA A 263 9.28 -23.35 26.19
#